data_4fdf1624552308f399045a3d00394da0
#
_entry.id   4fdf1624552308f399045a3d00394da0
#
_cell.length_a   1.000
_cell.length_b   1.000
_cell.length_c   1.000
_cell.angle_alpha   90.00
_cell.angle_beta   90.00
_cell.angle_gamma   90.00
#
_symmetry.space_group_name_H-M   'P 1'
#
loop_
_entity.id
_entity.type
_entity.pdbx_description
1 polymer ?
#
loop_
_entity_poly.entity_id
_entity_poly.type
_entity_poly.pdbx_seq_one_letter_code
_entity_poly.pdbx_strand_id
1 'polypeptide(L)'
;MEREIVANAFHHVNWGVPIAVYFWLVGASAGSFVISSLGWFFGIKKYKAISFFASNLAICQLLIVPVLLIFDLGKIWRFLHLFPGATGFWHASAPLAWGTALVASYPVGMAIYSFMIYKHNEKWARIFGLVAVVQAISTHWYTGITMALNPSRHPNHTAMAALLFLIGAFISGIGLLNIVLKIRDYFLKPENKLDPDMIVGLGKLMLVGLVLDMFLVFSEFIHMTYGTEEEYHVLELTMTVFKWPVAQFYVGIGLIIPFLILLSPLGKKTGGVLLASALIASGIFGMRLGWVLISQFSQSFF
;
A
#
# COMPACT_ATOMS: atom_id res chain seq x y z
N MET A 1 -28.81 -30.97 10.72
CA MET A 1 -29.84 -29.98 10.33
C MET A 1 -29.31 -29.30 9.08
N GLU A 2 -29.78 -29.70 7.90
CA GLU A 2 -29.40 -29.04 6.65
C GLU A 2 -29.94 -27.62 6.68
N ARG A 3 -29.05 -26.65 6.62
CA ARG A 3 -29.43 -25.23 6.50
C ARG A 3 -29.85 -24.96 5.07
N GLU A 4 -31.12 -24.79 4.82
CA GLU A 4 -31.64 -24.33 3.54
C GLU A 4 -31.08 -22.92 3.24
N ILE A 5 -30.39 -22.78 2.12
CA ILE A 5 -29.91 -21.46 1.65
C ILE A 5 -31.13 -20.70 1.12
N VAL A 6 -31.69 -19.85 1.96
CA VAL A 6 -32.91 -19.06 1.66
C VAL A 6 -32.64 -17.89 0.70
N ALA A 7 -31.39 -17.52 0.49
CA ALA A 7 -31.01 -16.49 -0.48
C ALA A 7 -30.03 -17.05 -1.49
N ASN A 8 -30.28 -16.77 -2.77
CA ASN A 8 -29.37 -17.06 -3.87
C ASN A 8 -28.14 -16.12 -3.74
N ALA A 9 -27.29 -16.38 -2.76
CA ALA A 9 -26.03 -15.68 -2.60
C ALA A 9 -25.12 -16.09 -3.75
N PHE A 10 -25.01 -15.24 -4.75
CA PHE A 10 -24.07 -15.44 -5.84
C PHE A 10 -22.65 -15.49 -5.29
N HIS A 11 -22.02 -16.64 -5.31
CA HIS A 11 -20.61 -16.84 -4.97
C HIS A 11 -19.68 -16.30 -6.06
N HIS A 12 -19.95 -15.11 -6.58
CA HIS A 12 -19.07 -14.46 -7.52
C HIS A 12 -18.06 -13.61 -6.72
N VAL A 13 -16.78 -13.89 -6.94
CA VAL A 13 -15.70 -13.04 -6.48
C VAL A 13 -15.84 -11.71 -7.23
N ASN A 14 -16.36 -10.71 -6.53
CA ASN A 14 -16.58 -9.38 -7.13
C ASN A 14 -15.27 -8.57 -7.20
N TRP A 15 -14.37 -8.77 -6.25
CA TRP A 15 -13.07 -8.09 -6.19
C TRP A 15 -11.95 -9.06 -6.52
N GLY A 16 -11.16 -8.72 -7.52
CA GLY A 16 -10.06 -9.55 -8.01
C GLY A 16 -8.74 -8.81 -8.05
N VAL A 17 -7.91 -9.24 -8.98
CA VAL A 17 -6.59 -8.66 -9.23
C VAL A 17 -6.61 -7.13 -9.43
N PRO A 18 -7.59 -6.51 -10.16
CA PRO A 18 -7.60 -5.05 -10.33
C PRO A 18 -7.66 -4.29 -9.01
N ILE A 19 -8.46 -4.75 -8.04
CA ILE A 19 -8.56 -4.13 -6.72
C ILE A 19 -7.29 -4.36 -5.89
N ALA A 20 -6.67 -5.54 -5.98
CA ALA A 20 -5.39 -5.78 -5.33
C ALA A 20 -4.27 -4.87 -5.88
N VAL A 21 -4.23 -4.68 -7.20
CA VAL A 21 -3.31 -3.74 -7.86
C VAL A 21 -3.59 -2.30 -7.43
N TYR A 22 -4.85 -1.91 -7.35
CA TYR A 22 -5.26 -0.60 -6.83
C TYR A 22 -4.70 -0.36 -5.42
N PHE A 23 -4.97 -1.26 -4.46
CA PHE A 23 -4.44 -1.16 -3.10
C PHE A 23 -2.92 -1.11 -3.05
N TRP A 24 -2.27 -1.87 -3.91
CA TRP A 24 -0.81 -1.91 -3.98
C TRP A 24 -0.22 -0.61 -4.53
N LEU A 25 -0.77 -0.04 -5.62
CA LEU A 25 -0.30 1.22 -6.22
C LEU A 25 -0.54 2.43 -5.32
N VAL A 26 -1.72 2.52 -4.70
CA VAL A 26 -2.00 3.57 -3.70
C VAL A 26 -0.97 3.49 -2.58
N GLY A 27 -0.63 2.25 -2.13
CA GLY A 27 0.38 2.00 -1.14
C GLY A 27 1.75 2.46 -1.52
N ALA A 28 2.19 1.95 -2.62
CA ALA A 28 3.51 2.29 -3.12
C ALA A 28 3.68 3.80 -3.37
N SER A 29 2.60 4.49 -3.78
CA SER A 29 2.62 5.94 -3.93
C SER A 29 2.86 6.65 -2.60
N ALA A 30 2.16 6.23 -1.53
CA ALA A 30 2.33 6.82 -0.21
C ALA A 30 3.75 6.60 0.34
N GLY A 31 4.30 5.39 0.22
CA GLY A 31 5.67 5.10 0.64
C GLY A 31 6.71 5.92 -0.14
N SER A 32 6.58 6.01 -1.46
CA SER A 32 7.44 6.84 -2.30
C SER A 32 7.36 8.33 -1.93
N PHE A 33 6.14 8.81 -1.63
CA PHE A 33 5.93 10.20 -1.24
C PHE A 33 6.51 10.52 0.14
N VAL A 34 6.39 9.61 1.11
CA VAL A 34 7.01 9.79 2.44
C VAL A 34 8.52 9.98 2.29
N ILE A 35 9.19 9.21 1.44
CA ILE A 35 10.63 9.40 1.17
C ILE A 35 10.90 10.76 0.52
N SER A 36 10.05 11.21 -0.41
CA SER A 36 10.15 12.56 -0.98
C SER A 36 10.08 13.63 0.10
N SER A 37 9.17 13.51 1.06
CA SER A 37 8.97 14.47 2.14
C SER A 37 10.15 14.58 3.11
N LEU A 38 10.94 13.51 3.28
CA LEU A 38 12.12 13.52 4.13
C LEU A 38 13.12 14.63 3.74
N GLY A 39 13.23 14.93 2.44
CA GLY A 39 14.16 15.93 1.95
C GLY A 39 13.74 17.39 2.25
N TRP A 40 12.50 17.74 1.98
CA TRP A 40 12.02 19.13 2.03
C TRP A 40 11.20 19.44 3.28
N PHE A 41 10.30 18.55 3.69
CA PHE A 41 9.51 18.78 4.89
C PHE A 41 10.33 18.53 6.15
N PHE A 42 10.97 17.37 6.29
CA PHE A 42 11.83 17.05 7.43
C PHE A 42 13.23 17.65 7.34
N GLY A 43 13.62 18.22 6.19
CA GLY A 43 14.89 18.95 6.02
C GLY A 43 16.14 18.07 5.93
N ILE A 44 16.00 16.78 5.72
CA ILE A 44 17.14 15.85 5.63
C ILE A 44 17.81 16.01 4.26
N LYS A 45 18.93 16.73 4.24
CA LYS A 45 19.65 17.13 3.01
C LYS A 45 19.92 15.97 2.05
N LYS A 46 20.25 14.79 2.58
CA LYS A 46 20.53 13.58 1.79
C LYS A 46 19.38 13.23 0.82
N TYR A 47 18.13 13.35 1.25
CA TYR A 47 16.96 12.96 0.45
C TYR A 47 16.48 14.06 -0.50
N LYS A 48 16.99 15.29 -0.41
CA LYS A 48 16.62 16.38 -1.34
C LYS A 48 16.89 15.99 -2.81
N ALA A 49 17.97 15.26 -3.07
CA ALA A 49 18.36 14.85 -4.42
C ALA A 49 17.31 13.95 -5.12
N ILE A 50 16.56 13.15 -4.37
CA ILE A 50 15.57 12.22 -4.91
C ILE A 50 14.13 12.70 -4.70
N SER A 51 13.90 13.74 -3.90
CA SER A 51 12.56 14.20 -3.50
C SER A 51 11.66 14.51 -4.70
N PHE A 52 12.13 15.26 -5.67
CA PHE A 52 11.37 15.60 -6.87
C PHE A 52 10.99 14.36 -7.68
N PHE A 53 11.94 13.45 -7.85
CA PHE A 53 11.70 12.20 -8.58
C PHE A 53 10.71 11.30 -7.83
N ALA A 54 10.88 11.14 -6.51
CA ALA A 54 10.01 10.31 -5.69
C ALA A 54 8.56 10.84 -5.63
N SER A 55 8.37 12.17 -5.58
CA SER A 55 7.02 12.76 -5.64
C SER A 55 6.35 12.54 -6.99
N ASN A 56 7.08 12.69 -8.09
CA ASN A 56 6.52 12.45 -9.43
C ASN A 56 6.20 10.96 -9.67
N LEU A 57 7.04 10.05 -9.17
CA LEU A 57 6.75 8.62 -9.20
C LEU A 57 5.45 8.31 -8.46
N ALA A 58 5.27 8.88 -7.27
CA ALA A 58 4.04 8.72 -6.49
C ALA A 58 2.79 9.25 -7.24
N ILE A 59 2.91 10.40 -7.93
CA ILE A 59 1.83 10.95 -8.76
C ILE A 59 1.50 9.97 -9.90
N CYS A 60 2.50 9.47 -10.63
CA CYS A 60 2.29 8.51 -11.72
C CYS A 60 1.57 7.25 -11.26
N GLN A 61 1.94 6.71 -10.09
CA GLN A 61 1.26 5.55 -9.49
C GLN A 61 -0.22 5.86 -9.21
N LEU A 62 -0.53 7.03 -8.66
CA LEU A 62 -1.90 7.44 -8.35
C LEU A 62 -2.76 7.75 -9.58
N LEU A 63 -2.19 8.18 -10.69
CA LEU A 63 -2.95 8.42 -11.91
C LEU A 63 -3.53 7.15 -12.53
N ILE A 64 -2.94 5.99 -12.26
CA ILE A 64 -3.44 4.67 -12.70
C ILE A 64 -4.64 4.23 -11.86
N VAL A 65 -4.70 4.64 -10.60
CA VAL A 65 -5.68 4.18 -9.61
C VAL A 65 -7.14 4.43 -9.99
N PRO A 66 -7.56 5.64 -10.41
CA PRO A 66 -8.94 5.89 -10.82
C PRO A 66 -9.38 5.01 -11.99
N VAL A 67 -8.46 4.72 -12.92
CA VAL A 67 -8.72 3.87 -14.08
C VAL A 67 -9.11 2.47 -13.62
N LEU A 68 -8.33 1.88 -12.71
CA LEU A 68 -8.60 0.54 -12.15
C LEU A 68 -9.95 0.50 -11.42
N LEU A 69 -10.25 1.52 -10.61
CA LEU A 69 -11.50 1.60 -9.84
C LEU A 69 -12.73 1.74 -10.76
N ILE A 70 -12.63 2.57 -11.81
CA ILE A 70 -13.72 2.80 -12.76
C ILE A 70 -14.04 1.51 -13.52
N PHE A 71 -13.02 0.77 -13.94
CA PHE A 71 -13.21 -0.52 -14.62
C PHE A 71 -13.87 -1.56 -13.72
N ASP A 72 -13.53 -1.58 -12.42
CA ASP A 72 -14.07 -2.54 -11.46
C ASP A 72 -15.55 -2.27 -11.10
N LEU A 73 -16.00 -1.02 -11.21
CA LEU A 73 -17.39 -0.63 -10.91
C LEU A 73 -18.45 -1.27 -11.84
N GLY A 74 -18.06 -1.87 -12.96
CA GLY A 74 -18.95 -2.49 -13.96
C GLY A 74 -19.85 -1.51 -14.70
N LYS A 75 -20.30 -0.43 -14.05
CA LYS A 75 -21.03 0.70 -14.66
C LYS A 75 -20.26 2.00 -14.39
N ILE A 76 -19.51 2.46 -15.39
CA ILE A 76 -18.60 3.60 -15.31
C ILE A 76 -19.25 4.82 -14.66
N TRP A 77 -20.45 5.21 -15.09
CA TRP A 77 -21.12 6.41 -14.60
C TRP A 77 -21.47 6.39 -13.09
N ARG A 78 -21.45 5.23 -12.43
CA ARG A 78 -21.71 5.14 -10.99
C ARG A 78 -20.63 5.79 -10.14
N PHE A 79 -19.41 6.01 -10.66
CA PHE A 79 -18.37 6.71 -9.89
C PHE A 79 -18.77 8.15 -9.54
N LEU A 80 -19.64 8.79 -10.34
CA LEU A 80 -20.14 10.14 -10.08
C LEU A 80 -20.95 10.23 -8.78
N HIS A 81 -21.59 9.14 -8.34
CA HIS A 81 -22.34 9.09 -7.08
C HIS A 81 -21.45 9.20 -5.84
N LEU A 82 -20.13 8.99 -5.99
CA LEU A 82 -19.17 9.14 -4.90
C LEU A 82 -18.79 10.60 -4.62
N PHE A 83 -19.10 11.51 -5.53
CA PHE A 83 -18.76 12.92 -5.39
C PHE A 83 -19.93 13.74 -4.81
N PRO A 84 -19.65 14.64 -3.83
CA PRO A 84 -20.65 15.56 -3.31
C PRO A 84 -21.23 16.42 -4.44
N GLY A 85 -22.55 16.50 -4.51
CA GLY A 85 -23.24 17.37 -5.45
C GLY A 85 -23.51 16.79 -6.85
N ALA A 86 -22.89 15.68 -7.24
CA ALA A 86 -23.17 15.08 -8.56
C ALA A 86 -24.56 14.46 -8.68
N THR A 87 -25.15 14.03 -7.54
CA THR A 87 -26.45 13.37 -7.47
C THR A 87 -27.37 13.99 -6.41
N GLY A 88 -26.96 15.09 -5.77
CA GLY A 88 -27.71 15.72 -4.67
C GLY A 88 -27.67 14.97 -3.33
N PHE A 89 -27.12 13.77 -3.28
CA PHE A 89 -27.03 12.95 -2.09
C PHE A 89 -25.57 12.59 -1.80
N TRP A 90 -25.04 13.09 -0.70
CA TRP A 90 -23.74 12.69 -0.20
C TRP A 90 -23.87 12.12 1.21
N HIS A 91 -23.60 10.84 1.34
CA HIS A 91 -23.64 10.17 2.63
C HIS A 91 -22.29 10.32 3.35
N ALA A 92 -22.15 11.35 4.17
CA ALA A 92 -20.94 11.64 4.94
C ALA A 92 -20.54 10.49 5.89
N SER A 93 -21.49 9.66 6.30
CA SER A 93 -21.25 8.47 7.14
C SER A 93 -20.66 7.28 6.37
N ALA A 94 -20.72 7.29 5.03
CA ALA A 94 -20.18 6.21 4.22
C ALA A 94 -18.67 6.38 4.06
N PRO A 95 -17.83 5.40 4.49
CA PRO A 95 -16.38 5.48 4.35
C PRO A 95 -15.93 5.76 2.90
N LEU A 96 -16.61 5.18 1.93
CA LEU A 96 -16.30 5.34 0.51
C LEU A 96 -16.45 6.80 0.03
N ALA A 97 -17.36 7.57 0.60
CA ALA A 97 -17.59 8.96 0.20
C ALA A 97 -16.44 9.89 0.58
N TRP A 98 -16.00 9.86 1.86
CA TRP A 98 -14.86 10.67 2.28
C TRP A 98 -13.53 10.11 1.78
N GLY A 99 -13.41 8.79 1.61
CA GLY A 99 -12.26 8.17 0.98
C GLY A 99 -12.05 8.60 -0.47
N THR A 100 -13.13 8.75 -1.24
CA THR A 100 -13.05 9.29 -2.60
C THR A 100 -12.52 10.72 -2.61
N ALA A 101 -12.93 11.56 -1.66
CA ALA A 101 -12.39 12.91 -1.52
C ALA A 101 -10.88 12.90 -1.20
N LEU A 102 -10.42 11.98 -0.32
CA LEU A 102 -9.01 11.79 -0.03
C LEU A 102 -8.22 11.36 -1.27
N VAL A 103 -8.67 10.30 -1.96
CA VAL A 103 -8.00 9.75 -3.15
C VAL A 103 -7.97 10.77 -4.30
N ALA A 104 -8.99 11.60 -4.46
CA ALA A 104 -9.04 12.63 -5.49
C ALA A 104 -8.16 13.85 -5.15
N SER A 105 -8.12 14.27 -3.89
CA SER A 105 -7.35 15.45 -3.46
C SER A 105 -5.85 15.17 -3.30
N TYR A 106 -5.46 13.95 -2.98
CA TYR A 106 -4.08 13.57 -2.72
C TYR A 106 -3.13 13.79 -3.93
N PRO A 107 -3.45 13.37 -5.18
CA PRO A 107 -2.60 13.66 -6.33
C PRO A 107 -2.42 15.16 -6.58
N VAL A 108 -3.46 15.97 -6.30
CA VAL A 108 -3.41 17.42 -6.45
C VAL A 108 -2.44 18.03 -5.42
N GLY A 109 -2.54 17.63 -4.15
CA GLY A 109 -1.62 18.05 -3.11
C GLY A 109 -0.16 17.72 -3.43
N MET A 110 0.09 16.51 -3.94
CA MET A 110 1.42 16.10 -4.37
C MET A 110 1.92 16.85 -5.60
N ALA A 111 1.06 17.17 -6.56
CA ALA A 111 1.44 17.94 -7.73
C ALA A 111 1.86 19.36 -7.35
N ILE A 112 1.12 20.00 -6.45
CA ILE A 112 1.48 21.33 -5.91
C ILE A 112 2.82 21.24 -5.17
N TYR A 113 3.01 20.25 -4.32
CA TYR A 113 4.28 20.02 -3.63
C TYR A 113 5.44 19.82 -4.60
N SER A 114 5.30 18.96 -5.61
CA SER A 114 6.32 18.73 -6.64
C SER A 114 6.65 20.00 -7.42
N PHE A 115 5.63 20.80 -7.75
CA PHE A 115 5.82 22.10 -8.40
C PHE A 115 6.58 23.10 -7.53
N MET A 116 6.32 23.12 -6.20
CA MET A 116 7.06 23.99 -5.27
C MET A 116 8.53 23.57 -5.15
N ILE A 117 8.82 22.26 -5.19
CA ILE A 117 10.20 21.75 -5.26
C ILE A 117 10.88 22.22 -6.55
N TYR A 118 10.21 22.09 -7.69
CA TYR A 118 10.73 22.55 -8.99
C TYR A 118 11.04 24.04 -8.99
N LYS A 119 10.22 24.86 -8.35
CA LYS A 119 10.44 26.32 -8.16
C LYS A 119 11.44 26.65 -7.06
N HIS A 120 12.05 25.68 -6.40
CA HIS A 120 12.98 25.86 -5.27
C HIS A 120 12.40 26.70 -4.13
N ASN A 121 11.08 26.71 -3.94
CA ASN A 121 10.42 27.46 -2.89
C ASN A 121 10.31 26.64 -1.61
N GLU A 122 11.32 26.76 -0.73
CA GLU A 122 11.41 25.95 0.49
C GLU A 122 10.22 26.12 1.44
N LYS A 123 9.71 27.35 1.58
CA LYS A 123 8.59 27.65 2.49
C LYS A 123 7.32 26.89 2.07
N TRP A 124 6.93 27.03 0.82
CA TRP A 124 5.73 26.39 0.30
C TRP A 124 5.90 24.88 0.13
N ALA A 125 7.10 24.42 -0.23
CA ALA A 125 7.40 23.00 -0.29
C ALA A 125 7.25 22.32 1.09
N ARG A 126 7.60 22.99 2.20
CA ARG A 126 7.35 22.47 3.55
C ARG A 126 5.86 22.39 3.87
N ILE A 127 5.10 23.44 3.58
CA ILE A 127 3.66 23.51 3.91
C ILE A 127 2.89 22.42 3.11
N PHE A 128 3.07 22.40 1.79
CA PHE A 128 2.40 21.40 0.94
C PHE A 128 2.95 20.00 1.17
N GLY A 129 4.21 19.85 1.55
CA GLY A 129 4.79 18.58 1.99
C GLY A 129 4.08 18.01 3.20
N LEU A 130 3.82 18.85 4.23
CA LEU A 130 3.03 18.43 5.40
C LEU A 130 1.61 18.01 5.01
N VAL A 131 0.91 18.85 4.24
CA VAL A 131 -0.47 18.54 3.80
C VAL A 131 -0.51 17.22 3.04
N ALA A 132 0.41 17.01 2.10
CA ALA A 132 0.45 15.81 1.30
C ALA A 132 0.89 14.56 2.10
N VAL A 133 1.73 14.69 3.14
CA VAL A 133 2.04 13.59 4.08
C VAL A 133 0.79 13.18 4.86
N VAL A 134 0.03 14.15 5.38
CA VAL A 134 -1.22 13.87 6.07
C VAL A 134 -2.21 13.17 5.13
N GLN A 135 -2.34 13.65 3.88
CA GLN A 135 -3.18 13.01 2.87
C GLN A 135 -2.70 11.59 2.54
N ALA A 136 -1.39 11.35 2.41
CA ALA A 136 -0.82 10.03 2.16
C ALA A 136 -1.17 9.04 3.28
N ILE A 137 -0.95 9.43 4.53
CA ILE A 137 -1.27 8.61 5.69
C ILE A 137 -2.79 8.37 5.78
N SER A 138 -3.60 9.42 5.63
CA SER A 138 -5.06 9.32 5.71
C SER A 138 -5.64 8.44 4.61
N THR A 139 -5.17 8.58 3.36
CA THR A 139 -5.60 7.75 2.23
C THR A 139 -5.27 6.28 2.46
N HIS A 140 -4.10 6.02 3.06
CA HIS A 140 -3.66 4.65 3.32
C HIS A 140 -4.37 4.02 4.48
N TRP A 141 -4.50 4.76 5.57
CA TRP A 141 -5.28 4.36 6.72
C TRP A 141 -6.76 4.12 6.35
N TYR A 142 -7.32 4.99 5.49
CA TYR A 142 -8.65 4.81 4.93
C TYR A 142 -8.80 3.48 4.17
N THR A 143 -7.85 3.09 3.31
CA THR A 143 -7.95 1.82 2.58
C THR A 143 -8.00 0.61 3.52
N GLY A 144 -7.19 0.62 4.57
CA GLY A 144 -7.20 -0.41 5.61
C GLY A 144 -8.51 -0.40 6.42
N ILE A 145 -8.99 0.78 6.81
CA ILE A 145 -10.27 0.91 7.55
C ILE A 145 -11.45 0.45 6.71
N THR A 146 -11.50 0.79 5.42
CA THR A 146 -12.59 0.35 4.55
C THR A 146 -12.72 -1.17 4.53
N MET A 147 -11.59 -1.88 4.62
CA MET A 147 -11.61 -3.31 4.81
C MET A 147 -12.04 -3.69 6.24
N ALA A 148 -11.50 -3.04 7.26
CA ALA A 148 -11.77 -3.35 8.67
C ALA A 148 -13.21 -3.04 9.13
N LEU A 149 -13.93 -2.16 8.46
CA LEU A 149 -15.32 -1.80 8.79
C LEU A 149 -16.37 -2.79 8.24
N ASN A 150 -15.97 -3.93 7.72
CA ASN A 150 -16.89 -4.95 7.23
C ASN A 150 -16.98 -6.11 8.25
N PRO A 151 -17.87 -6.02 9.28
CA PRO A 151 -17.92 -6.98 10.36
C PRO A 151 -18.44 -8.37 9.92
N SER A 152 -19.14 -8.43 8.78
CA SER A 152 -19.66 -9.69 8.24
C SER A 152 -18.63 -10.50 7.47
N ARG A 153 -17.40 -10.03 7.38
CA ARG A 153 -16.33 -10.69 6.60
C ARG A 153 -15.04 -10.71 7.41
N HIS A 154 -14.73 -11.84 8.01
CA HIS A 154 -13.40 -12.09 8.54
C HIS A 154 -12.42 -12.35 7.37
N PRO A 155 -11.22 -11.82 7.37
CA PRO A 155 -10.39 -11.21 8.43
C PRO A 155 -10.55 -9.68 8.60
N ASN A 156 -11.57 -9.07 8.05
CA ASN A 156 -11.66 -7.61 7.94
C ASN A 156 -12.01 -6.91 9.26
N HIS A 157 -12.45 -7.63 10.29
CA HIS A 157 -12.87 -7.05 11.57
C HIS A 157 -11.71 -6.85 12.55
N THR A 158 -10.56 -6.38 12.07
CA THR A 158 -9.38 -6.14 12.90
C THR A 158 -8.72 -4.79 12.60
N ALA A 159 -8.34 -4.04 13.64
CA ALA A 159 -7.55 -2.82 13.50
C ALA A 159 -6.13 -3.09 12.94
N MET A 160 -5.63 -4.32 13.08
CA MET A 160 -4.33 -4.73 12.55
C MET A 160 -4.26 -4.62 11.02
N ALA A 161 -5.39 -4.84 10.31
CA ALA A 161 -5.47 -4.67 8.87
C ALA A 161 -5.01 -3.27 8.43
N ALA A 162 -5.47 -2.21 9.10
CA ALA A 162 -5.09 -0.84 8.77
C ALA A 162 -3.59 -0.58 8.99
N LEU A 163 -3.01 -1.15 10.06
CA LEU A 163 -1.57 -1.04 10.35
C LEU A 163 -0.72 -1.83 9.35
N LEU A 164 -1.09 -3.07 9.04
CA LEU A 164 -0.43 -3.89 8.02
C LEU A 164 -0.47 -3.20 6.64
N PHE A 165 -1.61 -2.59 6.30
CA PHE A 165 -1.74 -1.82 5.08
C PHE A 165 -0.81 -0.61 5.06
N LEU A 166 -0.66 0.10 6.16
CA LEU A 166 0.20 1.29 6.25
C LEU A 166 1.69 0.92 6.19
N ILE A 167 2.14 -0.07 6.95
CA ILE A 167 3.55 -0.49 6.95
C ILE A 167 3.93 -1.15 5.62
N GLY A 168 3.07 -2.03 5.10
CA GLY A 168 3.27 -2.64 3.77
C GLY A 168 3.38 -1.59 2.66
N ALA A 169 2.58 -0.51 2.73
CA ALA A 169 2.68 0.62 1.83
C ALA A 169 4.05 1.31 1.89
N PHE A 170 4.53 1.57 3.09
CA PHE A 170 5.82 2.21 3.30
C PHE A 170 6.96 1.38 2.69
N ILE A 171 7.05 0.09 3.02
CA ILE A 171 8.15 -0.77 2.53
C ILE A 171 8.06 -1.05 1.03
N SER A 172 6.86 -1.28 0.48
CA SER A 172 6.68 -1.51 -0.95
C SER A 172 6.95 -0.25 -1.78
N GLY A 173 6.58 0.93 -1.25
CA GLY A 173 6.87 2.21 -1.89
C GLY A 173 8.37 2.51 -1.96
N ILE A 174 9.13 2.26 -0.89
CA ILE A 174 10.59 2.36 -0.91
C ILE A 174 11.16 1.34 -1.90
N GLY A 175 10.65 0.11 -1.91
CA GLY A 175 11.10 -0.95 -2.81
C GLY A 175 10.94 -0.54 -4.28
N LEU A 176 9.76 -0.08 -4.67
CA LEU A 176 9.52 0.42 -6.03
C LEU A 176 10.37 1.64 -6.36
N LEU A 177 10.49 2.59 -5.42
CA LEU A 177 11.35 3.75 -5.62
C LEU A 177 12.80 3.35 -5.90
N ASN A 178 13.37 2.40 -5.15
CA ASN A 178 14.72 1.90 -5.38
C ASN A 178 14.91 1.33 -6.79
N ILE A 179 13.96 0.50 -7.23
CA ILE A 179 13.99 -0.11 -8.56
C ILE A 179 13.95 0.97 -9.65
N VAL A 180 13.00 1.91 -9.55
CA VAL A 180 12.80 2.95 -10.57
C VAL A 180 13.95 3.96 -10.56
N LEU A 181 14.55 4.28 -9.40
CA LEU A 181 15.77 5.09 -9.31
C LEU A 181 16.93 4.40 -10.03
N LYS A 182 17.07 3.09 -9.88
CA LYS A 182 18.13 2.35 -10.58
C LYS A 182 17.90 2.27 -12.08
N ILE A 183 16.65 2.09 -12.51
CA ILE A 183 16.27 2.15 -13.93
C ILE A 183 16.57 3.55 -14.50
N ARG A 184 16.21 4.61 -13.78
CA ARG A 184 16.56 5.99 -14.16
C ARG A 184 18.06 6.15 -14.35
N ASP A 185 18.87 5.67 -13.41
CA ASP A 185 20.31 5.81 -13.44
C ASP A 185 20.94 5.05 -14.62
N TYR A 186 20.28 4.00 -15.13
CA TYR A 186 20.73 3.30 -16.33
C TYR A 186 20.70 4.21 -17.58
N PHE A 187 19.72 5.10 -17.66
CA PHE A 187 19.57 6.03 -18.79
C PHE A 187 20.34 7.36 -18.61
N LEU A 188 20.90 7.62 -17.44
CA LEU A 188 21.61 8.87 -17.16
C LEU A 188 23.12 8.74 -17.40
N LYS A 189 23.74 9.87 -17.74
CA LYS A 189 25.21 9.99 -17.79
C LYS A 189 25.80 9.74 -16.39
N PRO A 190 27.06 9.21 -16.32
CA PRO A 190 27.72 8.89 -15.04
C PRO A 190 27.71 10.03 -14.02
N GLU A 191 27.84 11.27 -14.47
CA GLU A 191 27.87 12.48 -13.65
C GLU A 191 26.54 12.76 -12.91
N ASN A 192 25.42 12.28 -13.47
CA ASN A 192 24.08 12.52 -12.96
C ASN A 192 23.47 11.31 -12.23
N LYS A 193 24.25 10.23 -12.07
CA LYS A 193 23.82 9.03 -11.35
C LYS A 193 23.78 9.30 -9.84
N LEU A 194 22.90 8.58 -9.18
CA LEU A 194 22.82 8.65 -7.72
C LEU A 194 24.01 7.96 -7.07
N ASP A 195 24.40 8.49 -5.92
CA ASP A 195 25.31 7.83 -5.01
C ASP A 195 24.73 6.46 -4.61
N PRO A 196 25.47 5.35 -4.79
CA PRO A 196 25.06 4.01 -4.36
C PRO A 196 24.61 3.96 -2.88
N ASP A 197 25.21 4.77 -2.03
CA ASP A 197 24.88 4.88 -0.61
C ASP A 197 23.44 5.39 -0.35
N MET A 198 22.83 6.04 -1.33
CA MET A 198 21.43 6.43 -1.25
C MET A 198 20.53 5.19 -1.24
N ILE A 199 20.72 4.27 -2.19
CA ILE A 199 19.93 3.02 -2.30
C ILE A 199 20.16 2.15 -1.07
N VAL A 200 21.39 2.04 -0.60
CA VAL A 200 21.71 1.30 0.64
C VAL A 200 21.03 1.95 1.86
N GLY A 201 21.01 3.28 1.91
CA GLY A 201 20.29 4.01 2.96
C GLY A 201 18.78 3.75 2.97
N LEU A 202 18.17 3.71 1.79
CA LEU A 202 16.74 3.34 1.65
C LEU A 202 16.51 1.87 2.03
N GLY A 203 17.47 0.97 1.75
CA GLY A 203 17.45 -0.41 2.21
C GLY A 203 17.39 -0.55 3.73
N LYS A 204 18.09 0.32 4.47
CA LYS A 204 18.02 0.35 5.93
C LYS A 204 16.64 0.79 6.44
N LEU A 205 16.01 1.75 5.78
CA LEU A 205 14.63 2.14 6.12
C LEU A 205 13.63 1.02 5.82
N MET A 206 13.82 0.29 4.71
CA MET A 206 13.01 -0.90 4.42
C MET A 206 13.19 -1.98 5.50
N LEU A 207 14.41 -2.19 6.00
CA LEU A 207 14.67 -3.17 7.06
C LEU A 207 13.88 -2.85 8.33
N VAL A 208 13.84 -1.58 8.73
CA VAL A 208 13.03 -1.14 9.89
C VAL A 208 11.55 -1.43 9.65
N GLY A 209 11.03 -1.06 8.47
CA GLY A 209 9.65 -1.35 8.11
C GLY A 209 9.34 -2.85 8.06
N LEU A 210 10.27 -3.68 7.56
CA LEU A 210 10.13 -5.14 7.55
C LEU A 210 10.00 -5.73 8.96
N VAL A 211 10.83 -5.27 9.91
CA VAL A 211 10.74 -5.73 11.31
C VAL A 211 9.36 -5.42 11.88
N LEU A 212 8.84 -4.21 11.62
CA LEU A 212 7.50 -3.82 12.05
C LEU A 212 6.41 -4.65 11.38
N ASP A 213 6.52 -4.89 10.08
CA ASP A 213 5.54 -5.68 9.33
C ASP A 213 5.52 -7.14 9.80
N MET A 214 6.70 -7.75 10.00
CA MET A 214 6.82 -9.10 10.56
C MET A 214 6.24 -9.20 11.98
N PHE A 215 6.43 -8.19 12.81
CA PHE A 215 5.83 -8.13 14.15
C PHE A 215 4.30 -8.07 14.08
N LEU A 216 3.75 -7.25 13.18
CA LEU A 216 2.31 -7.16 12.99
C LEU A 216 1.71 -8.46 12.43
N VAL A 217 2.39 -9.10 11.47
CA VAL A 217 1.97 -10.41 10.93
C VAL A 217 1.98 -11.48 12.02
N PHE A 218 3.01 -11.49 12.85
CA PHE A 218 3.09 -12.42 13.99
C PHE A 218 1.97 -12.15 15.01
N SER A 219 1.69 -10.88 15.31
CA SER A 219 0.61 -10.49 16.21
C SER A 219 -0.76 -10.91 15.68
N GLU A 220 -1.00 -10.75 14.36
CA GLU A 220 -2.23 -11.18 13.69
C GLU A 220 -2.36 -12.72 13.72
N PHE A 221 -1.27 -13.43 13.48
CA PHE A 221 -1.23 -14.89 13.58
C PHE A 221 -1.62 -15.38 14.98
N ILE A 222 -1.07 -14.76 16.03
CA ILE A 222 -1.43 -15.07 17.41
C ILE A 222 -2.91 -14.75 17.68
N HIS A 223 -3.37 -13.59 17.22
CA HIS A 223 -4.77 -13.18 17.37
C HIS A 223 -5.73 -14.20 16.73
N MET A 224 -5.49 -14.60 15.49
CA MET A 224 -6.30 -15.61 14.80
C MET A 224 -6.22 -17.01 15.47
N THR A 225 -5.10 -17.37 16.09
CA THR A 225 -4.91 -18.67 16.72
C THR A 225 -5.69 -18.80 18.03
N TYR A 226 -5.78 -17.72 18.80
CA TYR A 226 -6.39 -17.70 20.15
C TYR A 226 -7.69 -16.90 20.21
N GLY A 227 -8.17 -16.41 19.07
CA GLY A 227 -9.40 -15.64 18.96
C GLY A 227 -10.66 -16.49 18.89
N THR A 228 -11.63 -16.03 18.13
CA THR A 228 -12.90 -16.74 17.91
C THR A 228 -12.74 -17.91 16.94
N GLU A 229 -13.74 -18.83 16.91
CA GLU A 229 -13.76 -19.91 15.91
C GLU A 229 -13.73 -19.39 14.48
N GLU A 230 -14.33 -18.23 14.22
CA GLU A 230 -14.36 -17.60 12.91
C GLU A 230 -12.97 -17.09 12.52
N GLU A 231 -12.22 -16.49 13.45
CA GLU A 231 -10.84 -16.05 13.22
C GLU A 231 -9.90 -17.24 12.99
N TYR A 232 -10.06 -18.32 13.76
CA TYR A 232 -9.32 -19.55 13.55
C TYR A 232 -9.63 -20.17 12.18
N HIS A 233 -10.88 -20.14 11.74
CA HIS A 233 -11.25 -20.62 10.41
C HIS A 233 -10.58 -19.78 9.29
N VAL A 234 -10.45 -18.47 9.46
CA VAL A 234 -9.69 -17.61 8.52
C VAL A 234 -8.23 -18.02 8.47
N LEU A 235 -7.63 -18.33 9.62
CA LEU A 235 -6.27 -18.85 9.68
C LEU A 235 -6.13 -20.17 8.92
N GLU A 236 -7.06 -21.10 9.13
CA GLU A 236 -7.11 -22.38 8.42
C GLU A 236 -7.22 -22.18 6.90
N LEU A 237 -8.12 -21.31 6.43
CA LEU A 237 -8.23 -20.95 5.02
C LEU A 237 -6.93 -20.35 4.48
N THR A 238 -6.29 -19.50 5.26
CA THR A 238 -5.02 -18.87 4.89
C THR A 238 -3.90 -19.91 4.75
N MET A 239 -3.86 -20.91 5.62
CA MET A 239 -2.82 -21.95 5.62
C MET A 239 -3.10 -23.11 4.65
N THR A 240 -4.34 -23.27 4.19
CA THR A 240 -4.74 -24.35 3.27
C THR A 240 -4.98 -23.81 1.85
N VAL A 241 -6.05 -23.04 1.65
CA VAL A 241 -6.51 -22.57 0.34
C VAL A 241 -5.65 -21.43 -0.19
N PHE A 242 -5.36 -20.44 0.68
CA PHE A 242 -4.58 -19.24 0.32
C PHE A 242 -3.12 -19.32 0.74
N LYS A 243 -2.60 -20.51 0.96
CA LYS A 243 -1.22 -20.75 1.35
C LYS A 243 -0.22 -20.07 0.41
N TRP A 244 -0.45 -20.17 -0.90
CA TRP A 244 0.46 -19.58 -1.89
C TRP A 244 0.54 -18.04 -1.79
N PRO A 245 -0.55 -17.27 -1.94
CA PRO A 245 -0.41 -15.81 -1.95
C PRO A 245 0.00 -15.22 -0.60
N VAL A 246 -0.40 -15.81 0.53
CA VAL A 246 -0.15 -15.24 1.85
C VAL A 246 1.03 -15.91 2.55
N ALA A 247 0.95 -17.18 2.91
CA ALA A 247 1.99 -17.79 3.73
C ALA A 247 3.32 -17.93 2.98
N GLN A 248 3.30 -18.39 1.74
CA GLN A 248 4.53 -18.63 0.98
C GLN A 248 5.03 -17.38 0.28
N PHE A 249 4.17 -16.66 -0.45
CA PHE A 249 4.61 -15.55 -1.27
C PHE A 249 4.80 -14.27 -0.45
N TYR A 250 3.82 -13.86 0.35
CA TYR A 250 3.97 -12.66 1.18
C TYR A 250 4.95 -12.90 2.33
N VAL A 251 4.68 -13.86 3.23
CA VAL A 251 5.50 -14.04 4.42
C VAL A 251 6.87 -14.62 4.06
N GLY A 252 6.92 -15.69 3.26
CA GLY A 252 8.18 -16.35 2.88
C GLY A 252 9.04 -15.48 1.98
N ILE A 253 8.53 -15.17 0.78
CA ILE A 253 9.30 -14.48 -0.26
C ILE A 253 9.33 -12.96 -0.03
N GLY A 254 8.24 -12.37 0.46
CA GLY A 254 8.10 -10.94 0.62
C GLY A 254 8.66 -10.35 1.91
N LEU A 255 8.73 -11.13 3.00
CA LEU A 255 9.25 -10.66 4.28
C LEU A 255 10.53 -11.39 4.71
N ILE A 256 10.50 -12.72 4.87
CA ILE A 256 11.63 -13.46 5.46
C ILE A 256 12.88 -13.38 4.58
N ILE A 257 12.77 -13.68 3.28
CA ILE A 257 13.93 -13.66 2.38
C ILE A 257 14.56 -12.27 2.29
N PRO A 258 13.82 -11.17 2.02
CA PRO A 258 14.42 -9.85 1.98
C PRO A 258 14.97 -9.38 3.33
N PHE A 259 14.36 -9.79 4.45
CA PHE A 259 14.91 -9.53 5.78
C PHE A 259 16.31 -10.14 5.93
N LEU A 260 16.47 -11.41 5.57
CA LEU A 260 17.77 -12.08 5.59
C LEU A 260 18.80 -11.46 4.64
N ILE A 261 18.36 -11.06 3.43
CA ILE A 261 19.23 -10.36 2.46
C ILE A 261 19.71 -9.03 3.04
N LEU A 262 18.82 -8.22 3.62
CA LEU A 262 19.17 -6.89 4.13
C LEU A 262 20.04 -6.96 5.39
N LEU A 263 19.91 -8.00 6.21
CA LEU A 263 20.80 -8.24 7.36
C LEU A 263 22.18 -8.76 6.96
N SER A 264 22.27 -9.47 5.84
CA SER A 264 23.51 -10.05 5.35
C SER A 264 24.45 -8.99 4.74
N PRO A 265 25.71 -9.34 4.43
CA PRO A 265 26.60 -8.46 3.68
C PRO A 265 26.05 -8.01 2.31
N LEU A 266 25.08 -8.73 1.74
CA LEU A 266 24.38 -8.32 0.51
C LEU A 266 23.57 -7.04 0.68
N GLY A 267 23.00 -6.79 1.88
CA GLY A 267 22.28 -5.56 2.20
C GLY A 267 23.15 -4.30 2.19
N LYS A 268 24.46 -4.44 2.20
CA LYS A 268 25.43 -3.34 2.01
C LYS A 268 25.75 -3.06 0.53
N LYS A 269 25.27 -3.91 -0.38
CA LYS A 269 25.48 -3.79 -1.83
C LYS A 269 24.19 -3.37 -2.51
N THR A 270 24.27 -2.45 -3.47
CA THR A 270 23.12 -1.99 -4.25
C THR A 270 22.32 -3.14 -4.86
N GLY A 271 22.99 -4.16 -5.41
CA GLY A 271 22.34 -5.32 -6.02
C GLY A 271 21.51 -6.13 -5.03
N GLY A 272 21.99 -6.34 -3.80
CA GLY A 272 21.25 -7.02 -2.74
C GLY A 272 20.02 -6.23 -2.29
N VAL A 273 20.18 -4.90 -2.13
CA VAL A 273 19.04 -4.02 -1.79
C VAL A 273 18.00 -4.03 -2.91
N LEU A 274 18.39 -4.01 -4.18
CA LEU A 274 17.45 -4.08 -5.31
C LEU A 274 16.70 -5.40 -5.37
N LEU A 275 17.39 -6.52 -5.12
CA LEU A 275 16.74 -7.83 -5.03
C LEU A 275 15.72 -7.85 -3.88
N ALA A 276 16.11 -7.40 -2.69
CA ALA A 276 15.19 -7.27 -1.56
C ALA A 276 14.01 -6.35 -1.88
N SER A 277 14.26 -5.23 -2.58
CA SER A 277 13.22 -4.29 -3.04
C SER A 277 12.18 -4.96 -3.94
N ALA A 278 12.62 -5.77 -4.90
CA ALA A 278 11.74 -6.50 -5.81
C ALA A 278 10.90 -7.55 -5.06
N LEU A 279 11.52 -8.30 -4.16
CA LEU A 279 10.85 -9.31 -3.35
C LEU A 279 9.80 -8.68 -2.41
N ILE A 280 10.14 -7.57 -1.74
CA ILE A 280 9.19 -6.83 -0.89
C ILE A 280 8.02 -6.29 -1.72
N ALA A 281 8.29 -5.61 -2.82
CA ALA A 281 7.25 -5.01 -3.65
C ALA A 281 6.26 -6.07 -4.16
N SER A 282 6.77 -7.22 -4.62
CA SER A 282 5.95 -8.33 -5.08
C SER A 282 5.23 -9.06 -3.92
N GLY A 283 5.90 -9.25 -2.78
CA GLY A 283 5.30 -9.89 -1.60
C GLY A 283 4.14 -9.07 -1.01
N ILE A 284 4.28 -7.75 -0.93
CA ILE A 284 3.19 -6.87 -0.50
C ILE A 284 2.02 -6.90 -1.49
N PHE A 285 2.26 -7.03 -2.80
CA PHE A 285 1.19 -7.30 -3.75
C PHE A 285 0.47 -8.62 -3.42
N GLY A 286 1.21 -9.69 -3.12
CA GLY A 286 0.65 -10.97 -2.68
C GLY A 286 -0.21 -10.84 -1.42
N MET A 287 0.21 -10.03 -0.45
CA MET A 287 -0.58 -9.71 0.74
C MET A 287 -1.90 -9.03 0.37
N ARG A 288 -1.88 -8.00 -0.49
CA ARG A 288 -3.10 -7.30 -0.93
C ARG A 288 -4.06 -8.24 -1.64
N LEU A 289 -3.54 -9.07 -2.53
CA LEU A 289 -4.33 -10.06 -3.26
C LEU A 289 -4.93 -11.11 -2.31
N GLY A 290 -4.12 -11.66 -1.42
CA GLY A 290 -4.56 -12.60 -0.41
C GLY A 290 -5.67 -12.04 0.46
N TRP A 291 -5.49 -10.80 0.97
CA TRP A 291 -6.49 -10.12 1.80
C TRP A 291 -7.82 -9.92 1.07
N VAL A 292 -7.78 -9.42 -0.18
CA VAL A 292 -8.96 -9.23 -1.02
C VAL A 292 -9.69 -10.55 -1.27
N LEU A 293 -8.97 -11.63 -1.54
CA LEU A 293 -9.59 -12.93 -1.82
C LEU A 293 -10.14 -13.58 -0.54
N ILE A 294 -9.35 -13.68 0.53
CA ILE A 294 -9.77 -14.31 1.79
C ILE A 294 -11.04 -13.63 2.32
N SER A 295 -11.11 -12.30 2.29
CA SER A 295 -12.27 -11.54 2.76
C SER A 295 -13.57 -11.85 2.01
N GLN A 296 -13.50 -12.42 0.83
CA GLN A 296 -14.68 -12.80 0.04
C GLN A 296 -15.08 -14.26 0.23
N PHE A 297 -14.11 -15.11 0.60
CA PHE A 297 -14.36 -16.54 0.85
C PHE A 297 -14.67 -16.84 2.31
N SER A 298 -14.19 -16.02 3.25
CA SER A 298 -14.55 -16.13 4.66
C SER A 298 -15.93 -15.49 4.90
N GLN A 299 -16.99 -16.10 4.45
CA GLN A 299 -18.33 -15.69 4.83
C GLN A 299 -18.62 -16.22 6.22
N SER A 300 -18.98 -15.33 7.15
CA SER A 300 -19.61 -15.74 8.40
C SER A 300 -20.93 -16.44 8.06
N PHE A 301 -20.99 -17.72 8.28
CA PHE A 301 -22.25 -18.46 8.28
C PHE A 301 -22.99 -18.09 9.59
N PHE A 302 -23.90 -17.13 9.50
CA PHE A 302 -24.95 -16.95 10.50
C PHE A 302 -26.20 -17.68 10.09
#